data_ce5a1af840229a8a75eaa6eb51810c4f
#
_entry.id   ce5a1af840229a8a75eaa6eb51810c4f
#
_cell.length_a   1.000
_cell.length_b   1.000
_cell.length_c   1.000
_cell.angle_alpha   90.00
_cell.angle_beta   90.00
_cell.angle_gamma   90.00
#
_symmetry.space_group_name_H-M   'P 1'
#
loop_
_entity.id
_entity.type
_entity.pdbx_description
1 polymer ?
#
loop_
_entity_poly.entity_id
_entity_poly.type
_entity_poly.pdbx_seq_one_letter_code
_entity_poly.pdbx_strand_id
1 'polypeptide(L)'
;MKLNNILPILAIALLALSCNTKESTIEDIVKNDGIYGYATYTDGTPIAGMVVSDGFSAVITDKEGFYSIESPSPHTFHIFASIPADCKIVENSDGNPDFYHKYSAERSKYDFKFERIELENDFVVYALADPQCKDNVHISRFESETLSDIMKTQKSERLPIYGVTLGDIVYSEGKRNCGQYMPEMRRLMAQRNIGFPVFQTMGNHDVFASATEPILAEDFNLAYQRDFESVFGPVNFSWNRGSVHFIHMRDITFQSNTVYDSYEDGFTMAQIEWLRQDLKHVPKEKLVVLCVHIPLLTKGGGNIPLVRTALSSFGNAIVFSGHTHYMRNEPDLPVPEKVHAAVSGAWWHSVLNGDGSPNGYGIHYFSGNKIVNSIYKGVNGKMASKEYQIRMYRGNAKTGGKYEKFQFPYTDKEVVACIFNGSSAWSVKVFEDDVYSGDMKRIPAKRYTGDVIGPDSSQDWWAIGYNIGVVGRGHISGSRANYMTSSYATWKYTLNNSEADVRIEAIDEYGNKYICTKFTPDYDYSDISM
;
A
#
# COMPACT_ATOMS: atom_id res chain seq x y z
N MET A 1 -9.24 -33.72 -78.02
CA MET A 1 -10.17 -32.72 -77.47
C MET A 1 -9.46 -31.98 -76.35
N LYS A 2 -9.08 -30.71 -76.63
CA LYS A 2 -8.39 -29.84 -75.66
C LYS A 2 -9.44 -28.94 -75.04
N LEU A 3 -9.56 -28.97 -73.69
CA LEU A 3 -10.32 -27.97 -72.92
C LEU A 3 -9.32 -26.96 -72.36
N ASN A 4 -9.48 -25.72 -72.79
CA ASN A 4 -8.77 -24.55 -72.22
C ASN A 4 -9.50 -24.12 -70.94
N ASN A 5 -8.75 -24.07 -69.84
CA ASN A 5 -9.19 -23.42 -68.60
C ASN A 5 -8.74 -21.94 -68.63
N ILE A 6 -9.72 -21.05 -68.67
CA ILE A 6 -9.53 -19.61 -68.48
C ILE A 6 -9.81 -19.31 -66.98
N LEU A 7 -8.79 -18.91 -66.25
CA LEU A 7 -8.93 -18.31 -64.90
C LEU A 7 -9.24 -16.82 -65.07
N PRO A 8 -10.22 -16.27 -64.35
CA PRO A 8 -10.38 -14.83 -64.23
C PRO A 8 -9.44 -14.30 -63.13
N ILE A 9 -8.63 -13.37 -63.49
CA ILE A 9 -7.83 -12.57 -62.54
C ILE A 9 -8.77 -11.58 -61.84
N LEU A 10 -9.04 -11.82 -60.57
CA LEU A 10 -9.78 -10.88 -59.73
C LEU A 10 -8.78 -9.80 -59.24
N ALA A 11 -8.85 -8.63 -59.79
CA ALA A 11 -8.11 -7.45 -59.33
C ALA A 11 -8.81 -6.95 -58.05
N ILE A 12 -8.18 -7.21 -56.89
CA ILE A 12 -8.59 -6.59 -55.61
C ILE A 12 -8.03 -5.17 -55.60
N ALA A 13 -8.88 -4.19 -55.85
CA ALA A 13 -8.56 -2.79 -55.63
C ALA A 13 -8.54 -2.56 -54.09
N LEU A 14 -7.35 -2.44 -53.51
CA LEU A 14 -7.18 -1.89 -52.16
C LEU A 14 -7.56 -0.40 -52.19
N LEU A 15 -8.77 -0.09 -51.80
CA LEU A 15 -9.13 1.25 -51.36
C LEU A 15 -8.39 1.53 -50.05
N ALA A 16 -7.26 2.22 -50.12
CA ALA A 16 -6.67 2.89 -48.98
C ALA A 16 -7.65 4.01 -48.54
N LEU A 17 -8.52 3.71 -47.60
CA LEU A 17 -9.21 4.73 -46.82
C LEU A 17 -8.12 5.43 -45.97
N SER A 18 -7.55 6.49 -46.53
CA SER A 18 -6.83 7.51 -45.78
C SER A 18 -7.88 8.14 -44.83
N CYS A 19 -7.92 7.67 -43.61
CA CYS A 19 -8.60 8.36 -42.56
C CYS A 19 -7.76 9.61 -42.24
N ASN A 20 -8.01 10.70 -42.96
CA ASN A 20 -7.57 12.04 -42.56
C ASN A 20 -8.43 12.41 -41.32
N THR A 21 -8.04 11.91 -40.15
CA THR A 21 -8.44 12.54 -38.91
C THR A 21 -7.76 13.90 -38.86
N LYS A 22 -8.51 14.96 -39.16
CA LYS A 22 -8.07 16.32 -38.97
C LYS A 22 -7.73 16.45 -37.47
N GLU A 23 -6.48 16.73 -37.15
CA GLU A 23 -6.12 17.04 -35.76
C GLU A 23 -6.98 18.24 -35.33
N SER A 24 -7.66 18.11 -34.19
CA SER A 24 -8.52 19.16 -33.63
C SER A 24 -7.65 20.37 -33.28
N THR A 25 -8.04 21.54 -33.73
CA THR A 25 -7.36 22.78 -33.34
C THR A 25 -7.66 23.12 -31.88
N ILE A 26 -6.82 23.96 -31.25
CA ILE A 26 -7.09 24.46 -29.88
C ILE A 26 -8.47 25.15 -29.82
N GLU A 27 -8.87 25.87 -30.86
CA GLU A 27 -10.20 26.50 -30.95
C GLU A 27 -11.32 25.47 -30.96
N ASP A 28 -11.14 24.34 -31.68
CA ASP A 28 -12.11 23.25 -31.73
C ASP A 28 -12.21 22.57 -30.36
N ILE A 29 -11.09 22.33 -29.68
CA ILE A 29 -11.03 21.73 -28.33
C ILE A 29 -11.81 22.60 -27.34
N VAL A 30 -11.50 23.89 -27.27
CA VAL A 30 -12.15 24.84 -26.34
C VAL A 30 -13.64 25.00 -26.64
N LYS A 31 -14.02 25.05 -27.93
CA LYS A 31 -15.41 25.14 -28.34
C LYS A 31 -16.26 23.93 -27.95
N ASN A 32 -15.64 22.77 -27.79
CA ASN A 32 -16.28 21.53 -27.38
C ASN A 32 -16.07 21.20 -25.89
N ASP A 33 -15.79 22.22 -25.05
CA ASP A 33 -15.53 22.08 -23.61
C ASP A 33 -14.34 21.16 -23.27
N GLY A 34 -13.45 20.93 -24.23
CA GLY A 34 -12.24 20.15 -24.03
C GLY A 34 -11.17 20.94 -23.25
N ILE A 35 -10.19 20.20 -22.76
CA ILE A 35 -9.03 20.77 -22.06
C ILE A 35 -7.75 20.46 -22.82
N TYR A 36 -6.74 21.33 -22.64
CA TYR A 36 -5.42 21.18 -23.22
C TYR A 36 -4.34 21.77 -22.34
N GLY A 37 -3.09 21.53 -22.67
CA GLY A 37 -1.96 22.15 -22.00
C GLY A 37 -0.63 21.72 -22.58
N TYR A 38 0.43 22.21 -21.97
CA TYR A 38 1.80 21.87 -22.31
C TYR A 38 2.55 21.35 -21.09
N ALA A 39 3.34 20.33 -21.31
CA ALA A 39 4.30 19.83 -20.33
C ALA A 39 5.72 20.26 -20.73
N THR A 40 6.41 20.93 -19.84
CA THR A 40 7.76 21.43 -20.08
C THR A 40 8.66 21.22 -18.89
N TYR A 41 9.94 21.09 -19.11
CA TYR A 41 10.92 21.29 -18.05
C TYR A 41 11.07 22.77 -17.69
N THR A 42 11.71 23.06 -16.57
CA THR A 42 11.94 24.43 -16.10
C THR A 42 12.79 25.28 -17.05
N ASP A 43 13.61 24.65 -17.91
CA ASP A 43 14.41 25.29 -18.94
C ASP A 43 13.60 25.60 -20.23
N GLY A 44 12.32 25.24 -20.27
CA GLY A 44 11.43 25.41 -21.42
C GLY A 44 11.45 24.23 -22.42
N THR A 45 12.28 23.22 -22.22
CA THR A 45 12.30 22.02 -23.07
C THR A 45 10.98 21.26 -22.95
N PRO A 46 10.32 20.86 -24.05
CA PRO A 46 9.11 20.04 -24.01
C PRO A 46 9.33 18.67 -23.35
N ILE A 47 8.31 18.17 -22.66
CA ILE A 47 8.28 16.80 -22.14
C ILE A 47 7.35 15.98 -23.04
N ALA A 48 7.92 15.17 -23.91
CA ALA A 48 7.18 14.27 -24.79
C ALA A 48 6.90 12.92 -24.12
N GLY A 49 5.74 12.32 -24.41
CA GLY A 49 5.37 10.99 -23.91
C GLY A 49 4.95 10.96 -22.44
N MET A 50 4.76 12.10 -21.79
CA MET A 50 4.22 12.18 -20.43
C MET A 50 2.72 11.89 -20.46
N VAL A 51 2.25 11.00 -19.57
CA VAL A 51 0.82 10.74 -19.41
C VAL A 51 0.17 11.88 -18.65
N VAL A 52 -0.94 12.39 -19.17
CA VAL A 52 -1.83 13.35 -18.51
C VAL A 52 -3.24 12.76 -18.45
N SER A 53 -3.95 13.00 -17.37
CA SER A 53 -5.26 12.39 -17.12
C SER A 53 -6.21 13.37 -16.43
N ASP A 54 -7.51 13.14 -16.65
CA ASP A 54 -8.63 13.76 -15.94
C ASP A 54 -9.22 12.83 -14.86
N GLY A 55 -8.58 11.67 -14.61
CA GLY A 55 -9.04 10.60 -13.72
C GLY A 55 -9.91 9.54 -14.40
N PHE A 56 -10.28 9.73 -15.66
CA PHE A 56 -11.11 8.82 -16.48
C PHE A 56 -10.46 8.49 -17.82
N SER A 57 -9.83 9.47 -18.43
CA SER A 57 -9.06 9.31 -19.67
C SER A 57 -7.58 9.56 -19.39
N ALA A 58 -6.70 8.85 -20.11
CA ALA A 58 -5.27 9.08 -20.08
C ALA A 58 -4.76 9.30 -21.51
N VAL A 59 -4.06 10.42 -21.72
CA VAL A 59 -3.45 10.81 -23.00
C VAL A 59 -1.95 11.03 -22.80
N ILE A 60 -1.19 11.08 -23.88
CA ILE A 60 0.24 11.40 -23.81
C ILE A 60 0.56 12.74 -24.48
N THR A 61 1.56 13.43 -23.98
CA THR A 61 2.10 14.63 -24.61
C THR A 61 2.85 14.27 -25.90
N ASP A 62 2.70 15.10 -26.93
CA ASP A 62 3.44 14.99 -28.19
C ASP A 62 4.90 15.50 -28.05
N LYS A 63 5.62 15.59 -29.20
CA LYS A 63 7.02 16.07 -29.24
C LYS A 63 7.20 17.54 -28.85
N GLU A 64 6.15 18.35 -28.95
CA GLU A 64 6.08 19.73 -28.51
C GLU A 64 5.63 19.86 -27.05
N GLY A 65 5.37 18.74 -26.36
CA GLY A 65 4.84 18.70 -25.02
C GLY A 65 3.35 19.00 -24.92
N PHE A 66 2.64 19.10 -26.03
CA PHE A 66 1.21 19.40 -26.10
C PHE A 66 0.38 18.15 -25.81
N TYR A 67 -0.74 18.35 -25.12
CA TYR A 67 -1.76 17.33 -24.91
C TYR A 67 -3.16 17.95 -24.96
N SER A 68 -4.17 17.14 -25.25
CA SER A 68 -5.57 17.52 -25.14
C SER A 68 -6.45 16.35 -24.72
N ILE A 69 -7.49 16.64 -23.95
CA ILE A 69 -8.61 15.74 -23.62
C ILE A 69 -9.87 16.42 -24.19
N GLU A 70 -10.40 15.90 -25.29
CA GLU A 70 -11.49 16.55 -26.03
C GLU A 70 -12.81 16.56 -25.25
N SER A 71 -13.05 15.55 -24.40
CA SER A 71 -14.28 15.42 -23.63
C SER A 71 -13.93 14.92 -22.23
N PRO A 72 -13.50 15.82 -21.32
CA PRO A 72 -13.28 15.44 -19.94
C PRO A 72 -14.57 14.92 -19.30
N SER A 73 -14.43 13.97 -18.40
CA SER A 73 -15.57 13.39 -17.69
C SER A 73 -16.34 14.49 -16.91
N PRO A 74 -17.68 14.46 -16.86
CA PRO A 74 -18.44 15.34 -15.98
C PRO A 74 -18.12 15.14 -14.50
N HIS A 75 -17.45 14.04 -14.17
CA HIS A 75 -16.98 13.71 -12.82
C HIS A 75 -15.51 14.07 -12.57
N THR A 76 -14.84 14.71 -13.52
CA THR A 76 -13.46 15.19 -13.37
C THR A 76 -13.34 16.17 -12.20
N PHE A 77 -12.36 15.96 -11.33
CA PHE A 77 -12.07 16.86 -10.20
C PHE A 77 -10.64 17.41 -10.25
N HIS A 78 -9.72 16.65 -10.82
CA HIS A 78 -8.34 17.05 -11.05
C HIS A 78 -7.89 16.73 -12.47
N ILE A 79 -6.99 17.56 -12.98
CA ILE A 79 -6.17 17.24 -14.14
C ILE A 79 -4.76 16.99 -13.60
N PHE A 80 -4.18 15.84 -13.90
CA PHE A 80 -2.90 15.46 -13.32
C PHE A 80 -1.94 14.81 -14.34
N ALA A 81 -0.66 14.91 -14.04
CA ALA A 81 0.40 14.31 -14.82
C ALA A 81 0.97 13.07 -14.11
N SER A 82 1.21 11.99 -14.83
CA SER A 82 2.06 10.89 -14.34
C SER A 82 3.51 11.39 -14.35
N ILE A 83 4.05 11.75 -13.18
CA ILE A 83 5.38 12.39 -13.08
C ILE A 83 6.43 11.52 -13.78
N PRO A 84 7.17 12.05 -14.77
CA PRO A 84 8.25 11.31 -15.43
C PRO A 84 9.39 10.94 -14.48
N ALA A 85 10.13 9.88 -14.79
CA ALA A 85 11.17 9.34 -13.92
C ALA A 85 12.36 10.28 -13.71
N ASP A 86 12.60 11.18 -14.65
CA ASP A 86 13.67 12.19 -14.64
C ASP A 86 13.20 13.56 -14.14
N CYS A 87 12.04 13.61 -13.47
CA CYS A 87 11.52 14.84 -12.90
C CYS A 87 11.62 14.84 -11.38
N LYS A 88 12.05 15.97 -10.83
CA LYS A 88 12.05 16.20 -9.39
C LYS A 88 10.61 16.28 -8.88
N ILE A 89 10.34 15.59 -7.78
CA ILE A 89 9.07 15.68 -7.09
C ILE A 89 9.20 16.75 -6.00
N VAL A 90 8.39 17.79 -6.12
CA VAL A 90 8.30 18.89 -5.14
C VAL A 90 6.90 18.91 -4.55
N GLU A 91 6.72 19.59 -3.42
CA GLU A 91 5.40 19.79 -2.84
C GLU A 91 4.73 21.07 -3.38
N ASN A 92 3.41 21.05 -3.51
CA ASN A 92 2.61 22.23 -3.76
C ASN A 92 2.38 23.06 -2.47
N SER A 93 1.65 24.17 -2.57
CA SER A 93 1.35 25.05 -1.43
C SER A 93 0.70 24.31 -0.25
N ASP A 94 -0.08 23.28 -0.55
CA ASP A 94 -0.83 22.51 0.44
C ASP A 94 0.00 21.41 1.12
N GLY A 95 1.18 21.08 0.57
CA GLY A 95 2.07 20.06 1.09
C GLY A 95 1.92 18.67 0.46
N ASN A 96 1.12 18.56 -0.61
CA ASN A 96 1.06 17.35 -1.44
C ASN A 96 2.13 17.39 -2.54
N PRO A 97 2.53 16.25 -3.13
CA PRO A 97 3.32 16.26 -4.36
C PRO A 97 2.62 17.09 -5.46
N ASP A 98 3.41 17.93 -6.15
CA ASP A 98 2.92 18.89 -7.14
C ASP A 98 2.87 18.25 -8.54
N PHE A 99 1.73 17.62 -8.86
CA PHE A 99 1.52 16.95 -10.15
C PHE A 99 0.09 17.07 -10.68
N TYR A 100 -0.76 17.87 -10.03
CA TYR A 100 -2.16 18.01 -10.39
C TYR A 100 -2.67 19.45 -10.25
N HIS A 101 -3.70 19.74 -11.00
CA HIS A 101 -4.50 20.96 -10.89
C HIS A 101 -5.94 20.62 -10.54
N LYS A 102 -6.57 21.44 -9.71
CA LYS A 102 -8.02 21.33 -9.53
C LYS A 102 -8.72 21.71 -10.83
N TYR A 103 -9.63 20.87 -11.31
CA TYR A 103 -10.42 21.13 -12.50
C TYR A 103 -11.45 22.27 -12.25
N SER A 104 -11.66 23.09 -13.26
CA SER A 104 -12.72 24.11 -13.32
C SER A 104 -13.29 24.16 -14.73
N ALA A 105 -14.61 24.14 -14.86
CA ALA A 105 -15.29 24.28 -16.15
C ALA A 105 -15.00 25.62 -16.86
N GLU A 106 -14.54 26.63 -16.12
CA GLU A 106 -14.18 27.95 -16.66
C GLU A 106 -12.74 28.00 -17.21
N ARG A 107 -11.97 26.91 -17.04
CA ARG A 107 -10.57 26.83 -17.42
C ARG A 107 -10.36 25.67 -18.38
N SER A 108 -9.88 25.96 -19.59
CA SER A 108 -9.54 24.95 -20.59
C SER A 108 -8.05 24.60 -20.67
N LYS A 109 -7.16 25.46 -20.11
CA LYS A 109 -5.71 25.27 -20.21
C LYS A 109 -5.07 24.88 -18.88
N TYR A 110 -4.32 23.74 -18.85
CA TYR A 110 -3.60 23.21 -17.69
C TYR A 110 -2.18 22.83 -18.10
N ASP A 111 -1.20 23.67 -17.77
CA ASP A 111 0.19 23.44 -18.09
C ASP A 111 0.89 22.75 -16.90
N PHE A 112 1.84 21.85 -17.19
CA PHE A 112 2.71 21.20 -16.22
C PHE A 112 4.16 21.61 -16.42
N LYS A 113 4.87 21.86 -15.33
CA LYS A 113 6.27 22.27 -15.37
C LYS A 113 7.08 21.55 -14.32
N PHE A 114 8.13 20.82 -14.75
CA PHE A 114 8.96 20.03 -13.86
C PHE A 114 10.44 20.42 -13.95
N GLU A 115 11.15 20.30 -12.85
CA GLU A 115 12.62 20.37 -12.82
C GLU A 115 13.20 19.02 -13.24
N ARG A 116 14.12 19.01 -14.23
CA ARG A 116 14.78 17.78 -14.65
C ARG A 116 15.86 17.39 -13.64
N ILE A 117 15.97 16.10 -13.37
CA ILE A 117 17.03 15.50 -12.56
C ILE A 117 17.66 14.31 -13.29
N GLU A 118 18.80 13.85 -12.81
CA GLU A 118 19.35 12.56 -13.21
C GLU A 118 18.42 11.42 -12.79
N LEU A 119 18.40 10.33 -13.59
CA LEU A 119 17.56 9.17 -13.29
C LEU A 119 18.00 8.50 -11.99
N GLU A 120 17.10 8.44 -11.05
CA GLU A 120 17.29 7.76 -9.78
C GLU A 120 16.86 6.30 -9.91
N ASN A 121 17.78 5.43 -10.32
CA ASN A 121 17.51 3.99 -10.46
C ASN A 121 17.56 3.27 -9.12
N ASP A 122 18.28 3.81 -8.14
CA ASP A 122 18.39 3.31 -6.78
C ASP A 122 17.70 4.31 -5.84
N PHE A 123 16.67 3.87 -5.14
CA PHE A 123 15.88 4.70 -4.22
C PHE A 123 15.17 3.84 -3.18
N VAL A 124 14.59 4.48 -2.19
CA VAL A 124 13.87 3.83 -1.07
C VAL A 124 12.44 4.34 -1.03
N VAL A 125 11.49 3.43 -0.77
CA VAL A 125 10.09 3.78 -0.51
C VAL A 125 9.73 3.38 0.91
N TYR A 126 9.22 4.34 1.68
CA TYR A 126 8.61 4.11 2.99
C TYR A 126 7.10 3.95 2.80
N ALA A 127 6.58 2.79 3.20
CA ALA A 127 5.16 2.45 3.06
C ALA A 127 4.47 2.49 4.43
N LEU A 128 3.48 3.37 4.56
CA LEU A 128 2.71 3.62 5.77
C LEU A 128 1.27 3.15 5.56
N ALA A 129 0.89 2.06 6.22
CA ALA A 129 -0.48 1.57 6.18
C ALA A 129 -1.22 2.00 7.45
N ASP A 130 -2.48 2.36 7.31
CA ASP A 130 -3.43 2.51 8.42
C ASP A 130 -2.93 3.38 9.60
N PRO A 131 -2.55 4.64 9.40
CA PRO A 131 -2.28 5.56 10.51
C PRO A 131 -3.50 5.75 11.42
N GLN A 132 -4.69 5.74 10.87
CA GLN A 132 -5.99 5.73 11.56
C GLN A 132 -6.11 6.71 12.74
N CYS A 133 -5.70 7.95 12.52
CA CYS A 133 -5.80 9.00 13.53
C CYS A 133 -7.24 9.49 13.68
N LYS A 134 -7.79 9.42 14.89
CA LYS A 134 -9.19 9.79 15.20
C LYS A 134 -9.32 11.00 16.13
N ASP A 135 -8.23 11.45 16.71
CA ASP A 135 -8.19 12.57 17.65
C ASP A 135 -6.76 13.09 17.82
N ASN A 136 -6.61 14.18 18.55
CA ASN A 136 -5.32 14.81 18.79
C ASN A 136 -4.33 13.92 19.56
N VAL A 137 -4.81 12.96 20.36
CA VAL A 137 -3.92 12.02 21.06
C VAL A 137 -3.27 11.07 20.05
N HIS A 138 -4.05 10.53 19.11
CA HIS A 138 -3.53 9.68 18.06
C HIS A 138 -2.60 10.44 17.11
N ILE A 139 -2.95 11.67 16.74
CA ILE A 139 -2.10 12.55 15.92
C ILE A 139 -0.76 12.82 16.61
N SER A 140 -0.79 13.15 17.91
CA SER A 140 0.43 13.38 18.70
C SER A 140 1.30 12.12 18.78
N ARG A 141 0.71 10.93 18.91
CA ARG A 141 1.45 9.67 18.88
C ARG A 141 2.03 9.36 17.50
N PHE A 142 1.26 9.58 16.44
CA PHE A 142 1.76 9.44 15.07
C PHE A 142 2.97 10.34 14.82
N GLU A 143 2.92 11.59 15.28
CA GLU A 143 4.03 12.55 15.15
C GLU A 143 5.24 12.12 16.00
N SER A 144 5.02 11.85 17.29
CA SER A 144 6.11 11.60 18.25
C SER A 144 6.73 10.20 18.13
N GLU A 145 5.95 9.20 17.74
CA GLU A 145 6.41 7.82 17.58
C GLU A 145 6.83 7.57 16.11
N THR A 146 5.89 7.59 15.17
CA THR A 146 6.12 7.16 13.79
C THR A 146 6.96 8.16 12.98
N LEU A 147 6.53 9.42 12.91
CA LEU A 147 7.28 10.42 12.12
C LEU A 147 8.63 10.74 12.75
N SER A 148 8.71 10.77 14.08
CA SER A 148 9.98 10.95 14.78
C SER A 148 10.96 9.80 14.48
N ASP A 149 10.48 8.56 14.40
CA ASP A 149 11.32 7.42 14.04
C ASP A 149 11.74 7.46 12.57
N ILE A 150 10.83 7.79 11.65
CA ILE A 150 11.11 8.02 10.23
C ILE A 150 12.21 9.08 10.07
N MET A 151 12.09 10.22 10.76
CA MET A 151 13.07 11.30 10.72
C MET A 151 14.44 10.92 11.30
N LYS A 152 14.50 9.95 12.21
CA LYS A 152 15.76 9.38 12.69
C LYS A 152 16.33 8.40 11.67
N THR A 153 15.50 7.52 11.14
CA THR A 153 15.91 6.45 10.23
C THR A 153 16.46 7.01 8.92
N GLN A 154 15.81 8.03 8.34
CA GLN A 154 16.25 8.63 7.09
C GLN A 154 17.65 9.29 7.17
N LYS A 155 18.11 9.70 8.38
CA LYS A 155 19.46 10.30 8.53
C LYS A 155 20.59 9.35 8.18
N SER A 156 20.36 8.05 8.27
CA SER A 156 21.31 7.01 7.86
C SER A 156 21.13 6.57 6.42
N GLU A 157 20.05 7.00 5.75
CA GLU A 157 19.77 6.66 4.37
C GLU A 157 20.57 7.56 3.42
N ARG A 158 21.16 6.95 2.39
CA ARG A 158 21.95 7.67 1.38
C ARG A 158 21.26 7.77 0.04
N LEU A 159 20.21 6.97 -0.15
CA LEU A 159 19.42 6.95 -1.36
C LEU A 159 18.27 7.96 -1.28
N PRO A 160 17.78 8.48 -2.38
CA PRO A 160 16.55 9.25 -2.42
C PRO A 160 15.39 8.49 -1.77
N ILE A 161 14.58 9.18 -0.99
CA ILE A 161 13.45 8.58 -0.27
C ILE A 161 12.13 9.12 -0.82
N TYR A 162 11.17 8.23 -0.97
CA TYR A 162 9.78 8.50 -1.32
C TYR A 162 8.87 7.82 -0.30
N GLY A 163 7.71 8.40 -0.04
CA GLY A 163 6.71 7.81 0.84
C GLY A 163 5.46 7.42 0.04
N VAL A 164 4.82 6.35 0.45
CA VAL A 164 3.45 6.01 0.03
C VAL A 164 2.62 5.70 1.26
N THR A 165 1.38 6.17 1.32
CA THR A 165 0.41 5.63 2.27
C THR A 165 -0.43 4.54 1.59
N LEU A 166 -0.94 3.63 2.39
CA LEU A 166 -1.78 2.53 1.92
C LEU A 166 -3.21 2.63 2.49
N GLY A 167 -3.70 3.86 2.61
CA GLY A 167 -5.05 4.17 3.05
C GLY A 167 -5.26 4.22 4.56
N ASP A 168 -6.48 4.60 4.94
CA ASP A 168 -6.92 4.77 6.33
C ASP A 168 -6.03 5.72 7.13
N ILE A 169 -5.80 6.90 6.56
CA ILE A 169 -5.00 7.96 7.17
C ILE A 169 -5.69 8.45 8.46
N VAL A 170 -7.01 8.58 8.41
CA VAL A 170 -7.87 8.90 9.55
C VAL A 170 -8.83 7.75 9.87
N TYR A 171 -9.60 7.85 10.95
CA TYR A 171 -10.51 6.79 11.40
C TYR A 171 -11.95 7.31 11.53
N SER A 172 -12.60 7.59 10.40
CA SER A 172 -14.04 7.83 10.40
C SER A 172 -14.81 6.52 10.56
N GLU A 173 -15.74 6.43 11.51
CA GLU A 173 -16.54 5.23 11.79
C GLU A 173 -17.88 5.58 12.43
N GLY A 174 -18.97 5.04 11.94
CA GLY A 174 -20.31 5.24 12.48
C GLY A 174 -20.69 6.73 12.52
N LYS A 175 -20.88 7.31 13.70
CA LYS A 175 -21.14 8.75 13.90
C LYS A 175 -19.88 9.60 14.06
N ARG A 176 -18.71 8.99 13.98
CA ARG A 176 -17.44 9.65 14.18
C ARG A 176 -16.91 10.18 12.86
N ASN A 177 -16.94 11.49 12.69
CA ASN A 177 -16.30 12.15 11.57
C ASN A 177 -14.86 12.53 11.94
N CYS A 178 -13.90 11.72 11.50
CA CYS A 178 -12.47 12.01 11.67
C CYS A 178 -11.83 12.60 10.41
N GLY A 179 -12.56 12.75 9.31
CA GLY A 179 -12.10 13.41 8.09
C GLY A 179 -11.60 14.83 8.35
N GLN A 180 -12.15 15.53 9.35
CA GLN A 180 -11.66 16.84 9.81
C GLN A 180 -10.16 16.86 10.16
N TYR A 181 -9.54 15.72 10.44
CA TYR A 181 -8.10 15.61 10.74
C TYR A 181 -7.25 15.35 9.48
N MET A 182 -7.85 15.06 8.33
CA MET A 182 -7.09 14.84 7.09
C MET A 182 -6.16 16.00 6.73
N PRO A 183 -6.57 17.29 6.84
CA PRO A 183 -5.67 18.41 6.58
C PRO A 183 -4.44 18.45 7.51
N GLU A 184 -4.63 18.08 8.77
CA GLU A 184 -3.52 18.02 9.74
C GLU A 184 -2.57 16.86 9.42
N MET A 185 -3.11 15.68 9.10
CA MET A 185 -2.30 14.53 8.67
C MET A 185 -1.50 14.84 7.40
N ARG A 186 -2.11 15.54 6.42
CA ARG A 186 -1.41 16.05 5.24
C ARG A 186 -0.25 16.97 5.63
N ARG A 187 -0.51 17.94 6.51
CA ARG A 187 0.51 18.89 6.99
C ARG A 187 1.69 18.16 7.65
N LEU A 188 1.42 17.17 8.48
CA LEU A 188 2.46 16.39 9.17
C LEU A 188 3.33 15.59 8.19
N MET A 189 2.73 15.00 7.15
CA MET A 189 3.41 14.22 6.14
C MET A 189 3.93 15.05 4.95
N ALA A 190 3.80 16.38 4.99
CA ALA A 190 4.33 17.25 3.94
C ALA A 190 5.87 17.14 3.85
N GLN A 191 6.40 17.20 2.63
CA GLN A 191 7.84 17.08 2.36
C GLN A 191 8.67 18.05 3.19
N ARG A 192 8.21 19.31 3.37
CA ARG A 192 8.87 20.32 4.21
C ARG A 192 9.02 19.91 5.67
N ASN A 193 8.20 18.99 6.16
CA ASN A 193 8.26 18.51 7.55
C ASN A 193 9.09 17.23 7.69
N ILE A 194 8.88 16.25 6.79
CA ILE A 194 9.50 14.94 6.90
C ILE A 194 10.70 14.72 5.97
N GLY A 195 10.94 15.63 5.01
CA GLY A 195 12.14 15.64 4.17
C GLY A 195 12.01 14.92 2.83
N PHE A 196 10.88 14.25 2.52
CA PHE A 196 10.63 13.58 1.27
C PHE A 196 9.14 13.61 0.89
N PRO A 197 8.78 13.51 -0.41
CA PRO A 197 7.39 13.52 -0.84
C PRO A 197 6.67 12.23 -0.47
N VAL A 198 5.37 12.35 -0.07
CA VAL A 198 4.50 11.21 0.26
C VAL A 198 3.27 11.23 -0.63
N PHE A 199 3.06 10.15 -1.36
CA PHE A 199 1.88 9.91 -2.18
C PHE A 199 0.82 9.17 -1.38
N GLN A 200 -0.42 9.65 -1.45
CA GLN A 200 -1.50 9.16 -0.60
C GLN A 200 -2.43 8.21 -1.35
N THR A 201 -2.81 7.10 -0.71
CA THR A 201 -3.85 6.19 -1.17
C THR A 201 -5.08 6.35 -0.28
N MET A 202 -6.28 6.33 -0.84
CA MET A 202 -7.53 6.43 -0.08
C MET A 202 -7.89 5.09 0.56
N GLY A 203 -8.21 5.10 1.87
CA GLY A 203 -8.81 4.00 2.60
C GLY A 203 -10.32 4.19 2.84
N ASN A 204 -10.96 3.19 3.43
CA ASN A 204 -12.40 3.24 3.68
C ASN A 204 -12.80 4.20 4.81
N HIS A 205 -11.86 4.58 5.65
CA HIS A 205 -12.10 5.56 6.73
C HIS A 205 -11.76 7.00 6.35
N ASP A 206 -11.23 7.26 5.16
CA ASP A 206 -10.74 8.57 4.72
C ASP A 206 -11.85 9.44 4.10
N VAL A 207 -12.89 9.72 4.88
CA VAL A 207 -14.09 10.47 4.45
C VAL A 207 -14.50 11.52 5.48
N PHE A 208 -15.16 12.59 5.05
CA PHE A 208 -15.76 13.63 5.93
C PHE A 208 -17.14 13.24 6.45
N ALA A 209 -17.58 12.02 6.26
CA ALA A 209 -18.94 11.62 6.52
C ALA A 209 -19.43 12.04 7.91
N SER A 210 -20.60 12.68 7.92
CA SER A 210 -21.42 12.88 9.11
C SER A 210 -22.55 11.87 9.06
N ALA A 211 -22.55 10.91 9.95
CA ALA A 211 -23.59 9.88 10.00
C ALA A 211 -24.99 10.41 10.42
N THR A 212 -25.13 11.70 10.61
CA THR A 212 -26.40 12.32 10.99
C THR A 212 -27.23 12.78 9.80
N GLU A 213 -26.59 12.94 8.63
CA GLU A 213 -27.27 13.39 7.43
C GLU A 213 -26.84 12.53 6.23
N PRO A 214 -27.80 11.97 5.45
CA PRO A 214 -27.47 11.22 4.27
C PRO A 214 -26.82 12.14 3.22
N ILE A 215 -25.83 11.61 2.50
CA ILE A 215 -25.31 12.27 1.31
C ILE A 215 -26.41 12.23 0.24
N LEU A 216 -26.97 13.38 -0.08
CA LEU A 216 -28.04 13.53 -1.07
C LEU A 216 -27.51 13.56 -2.52
N ALA A 217 -26.22 13.37 -2.74
CA ALA A 217 -25.64 13.29 -4.06
C ALA A 217 -26.18 12.07 -4.81
N GLU A 218 -26.46 12.24 -6.10
CA GLU A 218 -26.89 11.16 -7.00
C GLU A 218 -25.86 10.00 -7.00
N ASP A 219 -24.57 10.32 -6.91
CA ASP A 219 -23.48 9.37 -6.71
C ASP A 219 -22.76 9.65 -5.38
N PHE A 220 -23.18 8.96 -4.33
CA PHE A 220 -22.57 9.10 -3.00
C PHE A 220 -21.14 8.52 -2.95
N ASN A 221 -20.79 7.55 -3.80
CA ASN A 221 -19.43 7.06 -3.90
C ASN A 221 -18.48 8.14 -4.39
N LEU A 222 -18.91 8.91 -5.38
CA LEU A 222 -18.15 10.05 -5.87
C LEU A 222 -18.05 11.16 -4.81
N ALA A 223 -19.09 11.38 -4.01
CA ALA A 223 -19.07 12.36 -2.92
C ALA A 223 -18.04 11.97 -1.84
N TYR A 224 -18.01 10.72 -1.41
CA TYR A 224 -16.98 10.22 -0.47
C TYR A 224 -15.56 10.32 -1.05
N GLN A 225 -15.40 10.00 -2.34
CA GLN A 225 -14.11 10.18 -3.02
C GLN A 225 -13.65 11.64 -2.99
N ARG A 226 -14.55 12.60 -3.21
CA ARG A 226 -14.24 14.03 -3.20
C ARG A 226 -13.82 14.57 -1.84
N ASP A 227 -14.25 13.95 -0.75
CA ASP A 227 -13.76 14.26 0.58
C ASP A 227 -12.23 14.09 0.62
N PHE A 228 -11.74 12.93 0.20
CA PHE A 228 -10.32 12.66 0.11
C PHE A 228 -9.61 13.57 -0.92
N GLU A 229 -10.16 13.68 -2.12
CA GLU A 229 -9.58 14.46 -3.22
C GLU A 229 -9.42 15.94 -2.87
N SER A 230 -10.31 16.48 -2.04
CA SER A 230 -10.24 17.88 -1.60
C SER A 230 -9.03 18.18 -0.72
N VAL A 231 -8.43 17.15 -0.12
CA VAL A 231 -7.27 17.27 0.79
C VAL A 231 -6.00 16.75 0.15
N PHE A 232 -6.03 15.57 -0.46
CA PHE A 232 -4.82 14.85 -0.87
C PHE A 232 -4.58 14.83 -2.38
N GLY A 233 -5.54 15.30 -3.19
CA GLY A 233 -5.46 15.23 -4.65
C GLY A 233 -6.06 13.94 -5.22
N PRO A 234 -5.72 13.56 -6.47
CA PRO A 234 -6.35 12.44 -7.17
C PRO A 234 -6.28 11.12 -6.41
N VAL A 235 -7.33 10.29 -6.53
CA VAL A 235 -7.38 8.94 -5.91
C VAL A 235 -6.87 7.84 -6.85
N ASN A 236 -6.99 8.06 -8.18
CA ASN A 236 -6.46 7.16 -9.20
C ASN A 236 -5.41 7.94 -9.98
N PHE A 237 -4.15 7.62 -9.79
CA PHE A 237 -3.05 8.32 -10.44
C PHE A 237 -1.80 7.44 -10.52
N SER A 238 -0.82 7.88 -11.31
CA SER A 238 0.47 7.21 -11.42
C SER A 238 1.64 8.18 -11.37
N TRP A 239 2.82 7.66 -11.07
CA TRP A 239 4.08 8.40 -11.10
C TRP A 239 5.24 7.45 -11.35
N ASN A 240 6.38 7.98 -11.79
CA ASN A 240 7.53 7.15 -12.13
C ASN A 240 8.77 7.55 -11.34
N ARG A 241 9.60 6.54 -11.03
CA ARG A 241 10.95 6.75 -10.52
C ARG A 241 11.88 5.67 -11.07
N GLY A 242 12.98 6.09 -11.72
CA GLY A 242 13.86 5.16 -12.42
C GLY A 242 13.09 4.22 -13.35
N SER A 243 13.30 2.93 -13.18
CA SER A 243 12.61 1.88 -13.95
C SER A 243 11.36 1.32 -13.24
N VAL A 244 10.74 2.10 -12.35
CA VAL A 244 9.53 1.72 -11.64
C VAL A 244 8.38 2.65 -11.98
N HIS A 245 7.21 2.08 -12.17
CA HIS A 245 5.95 2.79 -12.39
C HIS A 245 5.02 2.50 -11.22
N PHE A 246 4.68 3.51 -10.43
CA PHE A 246 3.78 3.43 -9.30
C PHE A 246 2.38 3.86 -9.73
N ILE A 247 1.39 3.10 -9.27
CA ILE A 247 -0.04 3.38 -9.50
C ILE A 247 -0.72 3.39 -8.14
N HIS A 248 -1.53 4.40 -7.89
CA HIS A 248 -2.42 4.46 -6.74
C HIS A 248 -3.86 4.37 -7.22
N MET A 249 -4.66 3.51 -6.61
CA MET A 249 -6.07 3.36 -6.96
C MET A 249 -6.93 3.18 -5.71
N ARG A 250 -8.08 3.85 -5.71
CA ARG A 250 -9.14 3.58 -4.74
C ARG A 250 -9.77 2.22 -5.07
N ASP A 251 -9.82 1.33 -4.10
CA ASP A 251 -10.38 -0.03 -4.24
C ASP A 251 -11.58 -0.28 -3.30
N ILE A 252 -12.30 0.79 -2.97
CA ILE A 252 -13.46 0.78 -2.07
C ILE A 252 -14.70 1.24 -2.84
N THR A 253 -15.79 0.48 -2.73
CA THR A 253 -17.11 0.85 -3.22
C THR A 253 -18.08 0.91 -2.04
N PHE A 254 -18.48 2.11 -1.65
CA PHE A 254 -19.44 2.30 -0.57
C PHE A 254 -20.83 1.83 -0.99
N GLN A 255 -21.53 1.16 -0.08
CA GLN A 255 -22.85 0.54 -0.30
C GLN A 255 -24.00 1.36 0.29
N SER A 256 -23.71 2.46 0.99
CA SER A 256 -24.71 3.30 1.64
C SER A 256 -24.28 4.76 1.65
N ASN A 257 -25.24 5.65 1.49
CA ASN A 257 -25.05 7.09 1.63
C ASN A 257 -25.22 7.59 3.08
N THR A 258 -25.51 6.70 4.01
CA THR A 258 -25.70 7.01 5.43
C THR A 258 -24.80 6.19 6.35
N VAL A 259 -24.26 5.08 5.85
CA VAL A 259 -23.42 4.13 6.59
C VAL A 259 -22.16 3.89 5.77
N TYR A 260 -21.17 4.77 5.92
CA TYR A 260 -19.92 4.74 5.16
C TYR A 260 -18.96 3.61 5.59
N ASP A 261 -19.22 2.92 6.69
CA ASP A 261 -18.58 1.67 7.06
C ASP A 261 -19.22 0.43 6.38
N SER A 262 -20.26 0.65 5.55
CA SER A 262 -20.80 -0.36 4.66
C SER A 262 -20.16 -0.19 3.26
N TYR A 263 -19.19 -1.02 2.96
CA TYR A 263 -18.46 -1.00 1.70
C TYR A 263 -18.07 -2.40 1.23
N GLU A 264 -17.73 -2.51 -0.03
CA GLU A 264 -17.15 -3.69 -0.67
C GLU A 264 -15.79 -3.34 -1.27
N ASP A 265 -14.89 -4.34 -1.32
CA ASP A 265 -13.63 -4.26 -2.03
C ASP A 265 -13.86 -4.30 -3.55
N GLY A 266 -13.06 -3.53 -4.29
CA GLY A 266 -13.04 -3.61 -5.75
C GLY A 266 -12.98 -2.28 -6.48
N PHE A 267 -13.11 -2.37 -7.80
CA PHE A 267 -12.91 -1.27 -8.73
C PHE A 267 -14.12 -1.11 -9.65
N THR A 268 -14.40 0.11 -10.06
CA THR A 268 -15.38 0.41 -11.10
C THR A 268 -14.79 0.10 -12.49
N MET A 269 -15.68 -0.10 -13.48
CA MET A 269 -15.22 -0.28 -14.87
C MET A 269 -14.47 0.95 -15.41
N ALA A 270 -14.85 2.15 -14.98
CA ALA A 270 -14.13 3.38 -15.34
C ALA A 270 -12.67 3.36 -14.85
N GLN A 271 -12.43 2.89 -13.63
CA GLN A 271 -11.07 2.72 -13.10
C GLN A 271 -10.27 1.64 -13.86
N ILE A 272 -10.93 0.56 -14.27
CA ILE A 272 -10.28 -0.49 -15.09
C ILE A 272 -9.86 0.08 -16.46
N GLU A 273 -10.73 0.87 -17.08
CA GLU A 273 -10.41 1.49 -18.36
C GLU A 273 -9.29 2.53 -18.24
N TRP A 274 -9.34 3.36 -17.19
CA TRP A 274 -8.25 4.28 -16.88
C TRP A 274 -6.92 3.54 -16.68
N LEU A 275 -6.90 2.47 -15.88
CA LEU A 275 -5.71 1.64 -15.63
C LEU A 275 -5.12 1.08 -16.94
N ARG A 276 -5.98 0.60 -17.84
CA ARG A 276 -5.54 0.08 -19.15
C ARG A 276 -4.92 1.16 -20.02
N GLN A 277 -5.49 2.37 -20.01
CA GLN A 277 -4.97 3.50 -20.77
C GLN A 277 -3.61 3.95 -20.21
N ASP A 278 -3.46 4.07 -18.90
CA ASP A 278 -2.20 4.41 -18.25
C ASP A 278 -1.12 3.35 -18.58
N LEU A 279 -1.41 2.07 -18.33
CA LEU A 279 -0.49 0.96 -18.57
C LEU A 279 -0.10 0.77 -20.05
N LYS A 280 -0.91 1.25 -21.00
CA LYS A 280 -0.61 1.21 -22.44
C LYS A 280 0.67 1.99 -22.77
N HIS A 281 0.97 3.01 -22.00
CA HIS A 281 2.11 3.90 -22.19
C HIS A 281 3.33 3.53 -21.32
N VAL A 282 3.23 2.47 -20.52
CA VAL A 282 4.32 2.00 -19.66
C VAL A 282 5.15 0.94 -20.38
N PRO A 283 6.48 1.12 -20.51
CA PRO A 283 7.38 0.11 -21.05
C PRO A 283 7.28 -1.21 -20.26
N LYS A 284 7.25 -2.35 -20.98
CA LYS A 284 7.01 -3.68 -20.39
C LYS A 284 8.12 -4.17 -19.48
N GLU A 285 9.31 -3.63 -19.61
CA GLU A 285 10.47 -3.92 -18.75
C GLU A 285 10.43 -3.22 -17.40
N LYS A 286 9.53 -2.25 -17.19
CA LYS A 286 9.39 -1.60 -15.88
C LYS A 286 8.78 -2.53 -14.84
N LEU A 287 9.15 -2.32 -13.58
CA LEU A 287 8.38 -2.83 -12.45
C LEU A 287 7.13 -1.95 -12.28
N VAL A 288 5.97 -2.58 -12.19
CA VAL A 288 4.71 -1.90 -11.84
C VAL A 288 4.39 -2.17 -10.38
N VAL A 289 4.25 -1.12 -9.59
CA VAL A 289 3.84 -1.20 -8.18
C VAL A 289 2.44 -0.61 -8.06
N LEU A 290 1.45 -1.43 -7.73
CA LEU A 290 0.10 -0.97 -7.45
C LEU A 290 -0.08 -0.77 -5.95
N CYS A 291 -0.39 0.44 -5.53
CA CYS A 291 -0.74 0.82 -4.16
C CYS A 291 -2.27 0.90 -4.04
N VAL A 292 -2.84 0.08 -3.18
CA VAL A 292 -4.26 0.02 -2.85
C VAL A 292 -4.44 -0.06 -1.34
N HIS A 293 -5.66 0.12 -0.86
CA HIS A 293 -5.93 -0.03 0.57
C HIS A 293 -6.26 -1.47 0.94
N ILE A 294 -7.27 -2.06 0.33
CA ILE A 294 -7.74 -3.41 0.66
C ILE A 294 -6.90 -4.45 -0.12
N PRO A 295 -6.37 -5.50 0.53
CA PRO A 295 -5.61 -6.50 -0.19
C PRO A 295 -6.41 -7.18 -1.29
N LEU A 296 -5.85 -7.25 -2.49
CA LEU A 296 -6.47 -7.94 -3.63
C LEU A 296 -6.62 -9.45 -3.38
N LEU A 297 -5.89 -9.97 -2.39
CA LEU A 297 -5.92 -11.38 -1.96
C LEU A 297 -7.23 -11.81 -1.30
N THR A 298 -8.03 -10.86 -0.76
CA THR A 298 -9.02 -11.20 0.26
C THR A 298 -10.30 -11.80 -0.29
N LYS A 299 -10.85 -11.33 -1.41
CA LYS A 299 -12.16 -11.85 -1.85
C LYS A 299 -12.38 -11.96 -3.35
N GLY A 300 -11.64 -11.26 -4.19
CA GLY A 300 -11.84 -11.31 -5.64
C GLY A 300 -13.16 -10.67 -6.11
N GLY A 301 -13.72 -9.73 -5.31
CA GLY A 301 -14.90 -8.93 -5.65
C GLY A 301 -14.61 -7.86 -6.70
N GLY A 302 -15.61 -7.09 -7.06
CA GLY A 302 -15.55 -5.79 -7.72
C GLY A 302 -14.46 -5.57 -8.79
N ASN A 303 -14.40 -6.42 -9.85
CA ASN A 303 -13.44 -6.29 -10.95
C ASN A 303 -11.95 -6.53 -10.58
N ILE A 304 -11.64 -6.98 -9.37
CA ILE A 304 -10.26 -7.36 -8.95
C ILE A 304 -9.60 -8.32 -9.97
N PRO A 305 -10.26 -9.34 -10.53
CA PRO A 305 -9.66 -10.20 -11.56
C PRO A 305 -9.18 -9.45 -12.80
N LEU A 306 -9.85 -8.35 -13.19
CA LEU A 306 -9.44 -7.53 -14.33
C LEU A 306 -8.17 -6.73 -14.04
N VAL A 307 -8.03 -6.20 -12.81
CA VAL A 307 -6.79 -5.54 -12.35
C VAL A 307 -5.64 -6.54 -12.34
N ARG A 308 -5.82 -7.71 -11.75
CA ARG A 308 -4.79 -8.77 -11.74
C ARG A 308 -4.36 -9.16 -13.15
N THR A 309 -5.31 -9.28 -14.08
CA THR A 309 -5.01 -9.57 -15.48
C THR A 309 -4.19 -8.47 -16.13
N ALA A 310 -4.54 -7.20 -15.89
CA ALA A 310 -3.80 -6.06 -16.41
C ALA A 310 -2.34 -6.06 -15.90
N LEU A 311 -2.14 -6.25 -14.60
CA LEU A 311 -0.83 -6.32 -13.96
C LEU A 311 -0.01 -7.53 -14.44
N SER A 312 -0.61 -8.72 -14.52
CA SER A 312 0.07 -9.94 -14.97
C SER A 312 0.61 -9.81 -16.39
N SER A 313 0.06 -8.91 -17.20
CA SER A 313 0.55 -8.66 -18.57
C SER A 313 1.95 -8.02 -18.62
N PHE A 314 2.46 -7.53 -17.48
CA PHE A 314 3.81 -6.95 -17.37
C PHE A 314 4.88 -7.99 -17.02
N GLY A 315 4.51 -9.11 -16.38
CA GLY A 315 5.47 -10.12 -15.92
C GLY A 315 6.40 -9.63 -14.78
N ASN A 316 6.33 -8.34 -14.43
CA ASN A 316 7.07 -7.72 -13.32
C ASN A 316 6.16 -6.68 -12.66
N ALA A 317 5.29 -7.15 -11.76
CA ALA A 317 4.36 -6.31 -11.03
C ALA A 317 4.23 -6.80 -9.59
N ILE A 318 3.90 -5.91 -8.67
CA ILE A 318 3.65 -6.20 -7.25
C ILE A 318 2.56 -5.28 -6.71
N VAL A 319 1.79 -5.76 -5.74
CA VAL A 319 0.78 -4.99 -5.02
C VAL A 319 1.26 -4.66 -3.62
N PHE A 320 1.09 -3.42 -3.19
CA PHE A 320 1.24 -2.97 -1.81
C PHE A 320 -0.14 -2.61 -1.26
N SER A 321 -0.50 -3.17 -0.10
CA SER A 321 -1.80 -2.96 0.52
C SER A 321 -1.70 -2.86 2.05
N GLY A 322 -2.80 -2.44 2.72
CA GLY A 322 -2.95 -2.26 4.15
C GLY A 322 -4.22 -2.90 4.70
N HIS A 323 -5.09 -2.12 5.36
CA HIS A 323 -6.45 -2.44 5.79
C HIS A 323 -6.58 -3.52 6.87
N THR A 324 -5.82 -4.57 6.77
CA THR A 324 -6.04 -5.79 7.59
C THR A 324 -5.39 -5.72 8.97
N HIS A 325 -4.52 -4.75 9.21
CA HIS A 325 -3.73 -4.59 10.43
C HIS A 325 -2.92 -5.86 10.78
N TYR A 326 -2.47 -6.57 9.77
CA TYR A 326 -1.51 -7.67 9.90
C TYR A 326 -0.58 -7.71 8.69
N MET A 327 0.57 -8.33 8.85
CA MET A 327 1.52 -8.54 7.78
C MET A 327 1.21 -9.81 7.01
N ARG A 328 1.19 -9.71 5.67
CA ARG A 328 1.10 -10.87 4.81
C ARG A 328 1.91 -10.64 3.54
N ASN A 329 2.92 -11.45 3.35
CA ASN A 329 3.79 -11.38 2.18
C ASN A 329 3.61 -12.67 1.36
N GLU A 330 3.11 -12.54 0.13
CA GLU A 330 2.78 -13.65 -0.76
C GLU A 330 3.58 -13.51 -2.08
N PRO A 331 4.85 -13.96 -2.10
CA PRO A 331 5.72 -13.82 -3.27
C PRO A 331 5.39 -14.81 -4.40
N ASP A 332 4.69 -15.90 -4.10
CA ASP A 332 4.43 -17.01 -5.04
C ASP A 332 3.18 -16.80 -5.91
N LEU A 333 2.49 -15.65 -5.75
CA LEU A 333 1.33 -15.32 -6.58
C LEU A 333 1.77 -14.88 -7.98
N PRO A 334 0.90 -15.04 -9.01
CA PRO A 334 1.16 -14.51 -10.35
C PRO A 334 1.47 -13.00 -10.38
N VAL A 335 0.86 -12.25 -9.47
CA VAL A 335 1.23 -10.88 -9.09
C VAL A 335 1.47 -10.92 -7.58
N PRO A 336 2.73 -10.86 -7.14
CA PRO A 336 3.07 -10.83 -5.72
C PRO A 336 2.35 -9.70 -4.96
N GLU A 337 2.06 -9.92 -3.68
CA GLU A 337 1.43 -8.91 -2.84
C GLU A 337 2.09 -8.83 -1.47
N LYS A 338 2.35 -7.60 -1.01
CA LYS A 338 2.80 -7.28 0.34
C LYS A 338 1.70 -6.50 1.05
N VAL A 339 1.05 -7.15 2.02
CA VAL A 339 0.11 -6.52 2.95
C VAL A 339 0.91 -6.00 4.13
N HIS A 340 0.79 -4.70 4.41
CA HIS A 340 1.51 -4.04 5.48
C HIS A 340 0.65 -4.00 6.75
N ALA A 341 1.28 -4.24 7.89
CA ALA A 341 0.65 -4.03 9.18
C ALA A 341 0.44 -2.53 9.45
N ALA A 342 -0.49 -2.22 10.33
CA ALA A 342 -0.88 -0.85 10.61
C ALA A 342 0.18 -0.07 11.39
N VAL A 343 0.43 1.16 10.97
CA VAL A 343 1.20 2.15 11.72
C VAL A 343 0.60 2.36 13.12
N SER A 344 -0.73 2.35 13.19
CA SER A 344 -1.49 2.50 14.44
C SER A 344 -1.47 1.26 15.35
N GLY A 345 -0.89 0.15 14.88
CA GLY A 345 -0.97 -1.12 15.58
C GLY A 345 -2.42 -1.55 15.81
N ALA A 346 -2.76 -1.92 17.03
CA ALA A 346 -4.16 -2.14 17.43
C ALA A 346 -4.83 -0.80 17.73
N TRP A 347 -5.09 0.03 16.70
CA TRP A 347 -5.81 1.32 16.78
C TRP A 347 -5.26 2.27 17.88
N TRP A 348 -3.95 2.41 17.96
CA TRP A 348 -3.26 3.23 18.97
C TRP A 348 -3.51 2.80 20.42
N HIS A 349 -4.13 1.64 20.65
CA HIS A 349 -4.31 1.09 22.00
C HIS A 349 -3.13 0.22 22.44
N SER A 350 -2.29 -0.17 21.52
CA SER A 350 -1.16 -1.07 21.73
C SER A 350 0.04 -0.59 20.91
N VAL A 351 1.21 -1.13 21.18
CA VAL A 351 2.42 -0.99 20.36
C VAL A 351 2.61 -2.20 19.42
N LEU A 352 1.62 -3.09 19.39
CA LEU A 352 1.58 -4.26 18.51
C LEU A 352 0.26 -4.29 17.74
N ASN A 353 0.34 -4.81 16.53
CA ASN A 353 -0.81 -5.30 15.78
C ASN A 353 -1.34 -6.61 16.35
N GLY A 354 -2.54 -7.03 15.92
CA GLY A 354 -3.15 -8.27 16.39
C GLY A 354 -2.39 -9.54 15.99
N ASP A 355 -1.59 -9.49 14.94
CA ASP A 355 -0.76 -10.59 14.46
C ASP A 355 0.62 -10.67 15.15
N GLY A 356 0.91 -9.72 16.04
CA GLY A 356 2.18 -9.64 16.76
C GLY A 356 3.25 -8.80 16.10
N SER A 357 3.03 -8.27 14.92
CA SER A 357 3.92 -7.27 14.32
C SER A 357 3.86 -5.94 15.10
N PRO A 358 4.95 -5.17 15.17
CA PRO A 358 4.93 -3.89 15.90
C PRO A 358 4.14 -2.82 15.13
N ASN A 359 3.76 -1.74 15.83
CA ASN A 359 3.48 -0.47 15.16
C ASN A 359 4.70 -0.11 14.32
N GLY A 360 4.51 0.18 13.04
CA GLY A 360 5.67 0.35 12.18
C GLY A 360 5.32 0.65 10.74
N TYR A 361 6.34 0.60 9.90
CA TYR A 361 6.22 0.90 8.48
C TYR A 361 7.14 0.02 7.64
N GLY A 362 6.78 -0.17 6.37
CA GLY A 362 7.63 -0.87 5.41
C GLY A 362 8.75 0.02 4.89
N ILE A 363 9.93 -0.54 4.64
CA ILE A 363 11.05 0.10 3.97
C ILE A 363 11.45 -0.79 2.79
N HIS A 364 11.26 -0.30 1.58
CA HIS A 364 11.51 -1.05 0.36
C HIS A 364 12.61 -0.38 -0.45
N TYR A 365 13.69 -1.10 -0.72
CA TYR A 365 14.81 -0.62 -1.53
C TYR A 365 14.65 -1.08 -2.95
N PHE A 366 14.69 -0.15 -3.88
CA PHE A 366 14.58 -0.39 -5.31
C PHE A 366 15.94 -0.21 -5.98
N SER A 367 16.23 -1.06 -6.96
CA SER A 367 17.38 -0.92 -7.85
C SER A 367 16.97 -1.36 -9.26
N GLY A 368 17.04 -0.43 -10.22
CA GLY A 368 16.48 -0.62 -11.55
C GLY A 368 14.98 -0.96 -11.47
N ASN A 369 14.60 -2.10 -12.03
CA ASN A 369 13.22 -2.59 -12.04
C ASN A 369 12.95 -3.68 -11.00
N LYS A 370 13.63 -3.66 -9.86
CA LYS A 370 13.50 -4.69 -8.82
C LYS A 370 13.43 -4.07 -7.42
N ILE A 371 12.71 -4.74 -6.53
CA ILE A 371 12.90 -4.59 -5.10
C ILE A 371 14.07 -5.48 -4.70
N VAL A 372 15.11 -4.88 -4.14
CA VAL A 372 16.37 -5.57 -3.76
C VAL A 372 16.51 -5.78 -2.25
N ASN A 373 15.64 -5.13 -1.48
CA ASN A 373 15.52 -5.35 -0.03
C ASN A 373 14.15 -4.85 0.44
N SER A 374 13.59 -5.49 1.47
CA SER A 374 12.30 -5.13 2.04
C SER A 374 12.28 -5.48 3.53
N ILE A 375 12.13 -4.46 4.36
CA ILE A 375 12.17 -4.56 5.83
C ILE A 375 10.87 -4.00 6.38
N TYR A 376 10.31 -4.60 7.42
CA TYR A 376 9.29 -3.97 8.24
C TYR A 376 9.91 -3.48 9.55
N LYS A 377 9.85 -2.20 9.81
CA LYS A 377 10.49 -1.56 10.94
C LYS A 377 9.47 -1.07 11.97
N GLY A 378 9.57 -1.57 13.19
CA GLY A 378 8.81 -1.01 14.32
C GLY A 378 9.29 0.39 14.71
N VAL A 379 8.51 1.08 15.52
CA VAL A 379 8.79 2.45 15.98
C VAL A 379 9.02 2.56 17.47
N ASN A 380 8.82 1.50 18.24
CA ASN A 380 8.89 1.51 19.70
C ASN A 380 9.96 0.56 20.25
N GLY A 381 10.69 1.03 21.27
CA GLY A 381 11.67 0.24 22.02
C GLY A 381 12.72 -0.44 21.13
N LYS A 382 13.06 -1.68 21.40
CA LYS A 382 14.01 -2.47 20.60
C LYS A 382 13.49 -2.78 19.20
N MET A 383 12.16 -2.78 19.00
CA MET A 383 11.55 -3.01 17.69
C MET A 383 11.81 -1.87 16.71
N ALA A 384 12.27 -0.71 17.18
CA ALA A 384 12.68 0.42 16.35
C ALA A 384 14.03 0.21 15.62
N SER A 385 14.65 -0.97 15.72
CA SER A 385 15.83 -1.35 14.95
C SER A 385 15.46 -2.08 13.68
N LYS A 386 16.16 -1.81 12.56
CA LYS A 386 16.03 -2.56 11.30
C LYS A 386 16.41 -4.05 11.45
N GLU A 387 17.28 -4.34 12.41
CA GLU A 387 17.77 -5.71 12.69
C GLU A 387 16.79 -6.52 13.53
N TYR A 388 15.84 -5.87 14.23
CA TYR A 388 14.85 -6.57 15.04
C TYR A 388 13.70 -7.08 14.17
N GLN A 389 13.90 -8.24 13.53
CA GLN A 389 12.91 -8.84 12.64
C GLN A 389 12.30 -10.13 13.21
N ILE A 390 12.75 -10.59 14.37
CA ILE A 390 12.31 -11.85 14.98
C ILE A 390 12.01 -11.62 16.45
N ARG A 391 10.80 -11.98 16.89
CA ARG A 391 10.46 -12.15 18.29
C ARG A 391 10.22 -13.63 18.57
N MET A 392 10.99 -14.20 19.51
CA MET A 392 10.95 -15.60 19.88
C MET A 392 10.44 -15.78 21.30
N TYR A 393 9.57 -16.76 21.53
CA TYR A 393 9.10 -17.12 22.87
C TYR A 393 8.96 -18.65 23.03
N ARG A 394 8.99 -19.13 24.27
CA ARG A 394 8.72 -20.55 24.59
C ARG A 394 7.25 -20.85 24.43
N GLY A 395 6.91 -22.07 23.97
CA GLY A 395 5.53 -22.48 23.75
C GLY A 395 4.66 -22.51 25.02
N ASN A 396 5.29 -22.72 26.18
CA ASN A 396 4.65 -22.66 27.49
C ASN A 396 4.76 -21.29 28.18
N ALA A 397 5.21 -20.24 27.48
CA ALA A 397 5.30 -18.90 28.02
C ALA A 397 3.94 -18.47 28.59
N LYS A 398 3.95 -17.74 29.71
CA LYS A 398 2.73 -17.31 30.40
C LYS A 398 2.44 -15.86 30.09
N THR A 399 1.16 -15.53 29.98
CA THR A 399 0.70 -14.14 29.93
C THR A 399 0.49 -13.62 31.33
N GLY A 400 0.98 -12.41 31.64
CA GLY A 400 0.83 -11.78 32.94
C GLY A 400 -0.58 -11.34 33.32
N GLY A 401 -0.78 -11.08 34.61
CA GLY A 401 -1.91 -10.33 35.15
C GLY A 401 -3.23 -11.07 35.11
N LYS A 402 -4.29 -10.32 34.85
CA LYS A 402 -5.69 -10.74 34.88
C LYS A 402 -6.02 -12.00 34.06
N TYR A 403 -5.11 -12.38 33.15
CA TYR A 403 -5.30 -13.44 32.16
C TYR A 403 -4.27 -14.58 32.27
N GLU A 404 -3.68 -14.82 33.43
CA GLU A 404 -2.85 -16.00 33.73
C GLU A 404 -3.48 -17.34 33.31
N LYS A 405 -4.79 -17.34 33.03
CA LYS A 405 -5.52 -18.50 32.52
C LYS A 405 -5.27 -18.82 31.06
N PHE A 406 -4.62 -17.91 30.29
CA PHE A 406 -4.19 -18.19 28.94
C PHE A 406 -2.97 -19.07 28.99
N GLN A 407 -3.19 -20.34 28.84
CA GLN A 407 -2.11 -21.26 28.51
C GLN A 407 -1.94 -21.23 26.99
N PHE A 408 -0.73 -20.95 26.55
CA PHE A 408 -0.39 -21.18 25.16
C PHE A 408 -0.67 -22.65 24.82
N PRO A 409 -1.12 -22.94 23.57
CA PRO A 409 -1.49 -24.29 23.19
C PRO A 409 -0.26 -25.18 22.90
N TYR A 410 0.92 -24.71 23.26
CA TYR A 410 2.20 -25.36 22.98
C TYR A 410 2.86 -25.86 24.26
N THR A 411 3.78 -26.81 24.11
CA THR A 411 4.55 -27.38 25.22
C THR A 411 5.84 -26.57 25.48
N ASP A 412 6.54 -26.87 26.57
CA ASP A 412 7.86 -26.31 26.90
C ASP A 412 8.94 -26.65 25.88
N LYS A 413 8.77 -27.73 25.11
CA LYS A 413 9.67 -28.12 24.01
C LYS A 413 9.45 -27.32 22.74
N GLU A 414 8.36 -26.59 22.62
CA GLU A 414 8.09 -25.84 21.41
C GLU A 414 8.62 -24.41 21.52
N VAL A 415 9.21 -23.95 20.43
CA VAL A 415 9.63 -22.56 20.24
C VAL A 415 8.76 -21.95 19.16
N VAL A 416 8.22 -20.78 19.44
CA VAL A 416 7.42 -20.01 18.51
C VAL A 416 8.15 -18.69 18.20
N ALA A 417 8.17 -18.32 16.92
CA ALA A 417 8.73 -17.06 16.47
C ALA A 417 7.70 -16.29 15.63
N CYS A 418 7.54 -15.01 15.93
CA CYS A 418 6.94 -14.04 15.04
C CYS A 418 8.07 -13.40 14.21
N ILE A 419 8.05 -13.60 12.90
CA ILE A 419 9.07 -13.10 11.97
C ILE A 419 8.41 -12.03 11.10
N PHE A 420 8.81 -10.77 11.33
CA PHE A 420 8.22 -9.64 10.63
C PHE A 420 8.54 -9.71 9.14
N ASN A 421 7.55 -9.41 8.29
CA ASN A 421 7.67 -9.55 6.83
C ASN A 421 8.01 -10.97 6.31
N GLY A 422 7.95 -11.99 7.17
CA GLY A 422 8.25 -13.37 6.79
C GLY A 422 7.26 -13.94 5.77
N SER A 423 7.77 -14.72 4.81
CA SER A 423 7.02 -15.37 3.73
C SER A 423 7.44 -16.81 3.51
N SER A 424 6.78 -17.50 2.57
CA SER A 424 7.18 -18.84 2.11
C SER A 424 8.60 -18.89 1.53
N ALA A 425 9.13 -17.76 1.05
CA ALA A 425 10.47 -17.65 0.49
C ALA A 425 11.59 -17.57 1.55
N TRP A 426 11.25 -17.42 2.83
CA TRP A 426 12.24 -17.34 3.90
C TRP A 426 12.72 -18.74 4.37
N SER A 427 14.02 -18.84 4.65
CA SER A 427 14.60 -20.00 5.33
C SER A 427 14.81 -19.67 6.80
N VAL A 428 14.25 -20.49 7.71
CA VAL A 428 14.33 -20.23 9.16
C VAL A 428 14.89 -21.46 9.86
N LYS A 429 16.10 -21.34 10.38
CA LYS A 429 16.86 -22.43 11.00
C LYS A 429 16.93 -22.27 12.51
N VAL A 430 16.86 -23.41 13.21
CA VAL A 430 17.02 -23.50 14.67
C VAL A 430 18.33 -24.18 15.00
N PHE A 431 19.01 -23.66 15.99
CA PHE A 431 20.21 -24.20 16.59
C PHE A 431 19.93 -24.41 18.08
N GLU A 432 20.26 -25.58 18.60
CA GLU A 432 20.27 -25.92 20.01
C GLU A 432 21.73 -26.08 20.47
N ASP A 433 22.17 -25.33 21.47
CA ASP A 433 23.56 -25.30 21.95
C ASP A 433 24.56 -25.07 20.79
N ASP A 434 24.26 -24.14 19.90
CA ASP A 434 24.99 -23.79 18.66
C ASP A 434 25.06 -24.88 17.59
N VAL A 435 24.42 -26.03 17.78
CA VAL A 435 24.31 -27.10 16.79
C VAL A 435 23.02 -26.95 16.00
N TYR A 436 23.12 -27.01 14.66
CA TYR A 436 21.94 -27.03 13.81
C TYR A 436 21.02 -28.20 14.15
N SER A 437 19.77 -27.89 14.47
CA SER A 437 18.77 -28.84 14.94
C SER A 437 17.67 -29.10 13.91
N GLY A 438 17.33 -28.09 13.09
CA GLY A 438 16.32 -28.24 12.04
C GLY A 438 15.77 -26.93 11.57
N ASP A 439 14.76 -26.99 10.67
CA ASP A 439 14.08 -25.82 10.13
C ASP A 439 12.75 -25.59 10.83
N MET A 440 12.46 -24.34 11.18
CA MET A 440 11.13 -23.94 11.66
C MET A 440 10.10 -24.08 10.54
N LYS A 441 8.89 -24.40 10.91
CA LYS A 441 7.76 -24.46 9.99
C LYS A 441 6.85 -23.27 10.22
N ARG A 442 6.50 -22.55 9.14
CA ARG A 442 5.46 -21.53 9.16
C ARG A 442 4.13 -22.19 9.52
N ILE A 443 3.42 -21.62 10.47
CA ILE A 443 2.10 -22.11 10.83
C ILE A 443 1.11 -21.59 9.79
N PRO A 444 0.33 -22.46 9.10
CA PRO A 444 -0.65 -22.00 8.13
C PRO A 444 -1.68 -21.08 8.78
N ALA A 445 -1.97 -19.96 8.18
CA ALA A 445 -2.97 -19.03 8.69
C ALA A 445 -4.36 -19.68 8.63
N LYS A 446 -4.98 -19.87 9.78
CA LYS A 446 -6.37 -20.30 9.92
C LYS A 446 -7.15 -19.17 10.58
N ARG A 447 -8.25 -18.77 9.97
CA ARG A 447 -9.19 -17.85 10.60
C ARG A 447 -9.78 -18.52 11.84
N TYR A 448 -9.74 -17.83 12.97
CA TYR A 448 -10.39 -18.26 14.20
C TYR A 448 -11.92 -18.33 13.99
N THR A 449 -12.54 -19.45 14.30
CA THR A 449 -13.97 -19.70 14.11
C THR A 449 -14.65 -20.29 15.37
N GLY A 450 -14.20 -19.94 16.57
CA GLY A 450 -14.85 -20.46 17.79
C GLY A 450 -14.13 -20.11 19.09
N ASP A 451 -14.69 -20.55 20.21
CA ASP A 451 -14.23 -20.23 21.57
C ASP A 451 -12.99 -21.04 22.02
N VAL A 452 -12.52 -21.97 21.23
CA VAL A 452 -11.38 -22.84 21.55
C VAL A 452 -10.27 -22.61 20.55
N ILE A 453 -9.19 -22.04 21.03
CA ILE A 453 -7.97 -21.85 20.26
C ILE A 453 -7.18 -23.15 20.29
N GLY A 454 -6.99 -23.76 19.14
CA GLY A 454 -6.26 -25.01 19.01
C GLY A 454 -4.76 -24.81 18.73
N PRO A 455 -3.95 -25.85 18.92
CA PRO A 455 -2.49 -25.83 18.67
C PRO A 455 -2.10 -25.55 17.22
N ASP A 456 -3.04 -25.64 16.30
CA ASP A 456 -2.82 -25.36 14.87
C ASP A 456 -3.29 -23.95 14.46
N SER A 457 -3.60 -23.09 15.42
CA SER A 457 -3.96 -21.70 15.10
C SER A 457 -2.71 -20.86 14.88
N SER A 458 -2.75 -20.01 13.87
CA SER A 458 -1.63 -19.16 13.46
C SER A 458 -1.51 -17.86 14.25
N GLN A 459 -2.20 -17.71 15.40
CA GLN A 459 -2.11 -16.49 16.19
C GLN A 459 -0.75 -16.39 16.91
N ASP A 460 -0.29 -15.17 17.07
CA ASP A 460 0.82 -14.89 17.98
C ASP A 460 0.29 -14.77 19.42
N TRP A 461 0.44 -15.82 20.19
CA TRP A 461 -0.07 -15.93 21.56
C TRP A 461 0.56 -14.95 22.53
N TRP A 462 1.81 -14.63 22.34
CA TRP A 462 2.49 -13.65 23.16
C TRP A 462 1.89 -12.24 22.94
N ALA A 463 1.62 -11.88 21.68
CA ALA A 463 0.96 -10.61 21.36
C ALA A 463 -0.48 -10.56 21.88
N ILE A 464 -1.21 -11.69 21.80
CA ILE A 464 -2.55 -11.79 22.41
C ILE A 464 -2.47 -11.55 23.91
N GLY A 465 -1.53 -12.20 24.61
CA GLY A 465 -1.32 -12.02 26.04
C GLY A 465 -1.02 -10.57 26.40
N TYR A 466 -0.17 -9.90 25.61
CA TYR A 466 0.14 -8.50 25.78
C TYR A 466 -1.10 -7.60 25.58
N ASN A 467 -1.78 -7.72 24.45
CA ASN A 467 -2.92 -6.87 24.11
C ASN A 467 -4.08 -7.04 25.11
N ILE A 468 -4.36 -8.26 25.54
CA ILE A 468 -5.45 -8.56 26.48
C ILE A 468 -5.01 -8.37 27.94
N GLY A 469 -3.84 -8.90 28.31
CA GLY A 469 -3.37 -8.96 29.69
C GLY A 469 -2.81 -7.64 30.19
N VAL A 470 -2.00 -6.95 29.41
CA VAL A 470 -1.30 -5.73 29.80
C VAL A 470 -2.07 -4.48 29.38
N VAL A 471 -2.41 -4.39 28.09
CA VAL A 471 -3.15 -3.25 27.56
C VAL A 471 -4.62 -3.25 28.02
N GLY A 472 -5.15 -4.40 28.43
CA GLY A 472 -6.54 -4.56 28.90
C GLY A 472 -7.57 -4.40 27.79
N ARG A 473 -7.18 -4.62 26.55
CA ARG A 473 -8.01 -4.48 25.35
C ARG A 473 -8.26 -5.84 24.70
N GLY A 474 -9.49 -6.04 24.27
CA GLY A 474 -9.92 -7.27 23.61
C GLY A 474 -10.58 -8.27 24.54
N HIS A 475 -11.23 -9.26 23.96
CA HIS A 475 -11.84 -10.40 24.61
C HIS A 475 -11.50 -11.66 23.82
N ILE A 476 -11.46 -12.81 24.49
CA ILE A 476 -11.17 -14.10 23.84
C ILE A 476 -12.37 -14.64 23.09
N SER A 477 -13.57 -14.19 23.43
CA SER A 477 -14.81 -14.66 22.80
C SER A 477 -15.66 -13.50 22.28
N GLY A 478 -16.35 -13.74 21.16
CA GLY A 478 -17.31 -12.84 20.55
C GLY A 478 -16.74 -11.92 19.46
N SER A 479 -17.56 -11.00 18.96
CA SER A 479 -17.27 -10.07 17.87
C SER A 479 -16.15 -9.04 18.13
N ARG A 480 -15.55 -9.06 19.32
CA ARG A 480 -14.45 -8.17 19.72
C ARG A 480 -13.08 -8.86 19.69
N ALA A 481 -12.97 -9.99 19.01
CA ALA A 481 -11.71 -10.70 18.80
C ALA A 481 -10.73 -9.96 17.85
N ASN A 482 -10.91 -8.65 17.63
CA ASN A 482 -10.10 -7.85 16.70
C ASN A 482 -8.61 -7.78 17.06
N TYR A 483 -8.25 -8.12 18.32
CA TYR A 483 -6.86 -8.23 18.76
C TYR A 483 -6.30 -9.66 18.64
N MET A 484 -7.06 -10.57 18.03
CA MET A 484 -6.71 -11.97 17.86
C MET A 484 -6.70 -12.33 16.37
N THR A 485 -5.99 -11.56 15.59
CA THR A 485 -5.88 -11.76 14.15
C THR A 485 -5.02 -12.97 13.85
N SER A 486 -5.35 -13.73 12.82
CA SER A 486 -4.47 -14.78 12.32
C SER A 486 -3.15 -14.15 11.88
N SER A 487 -2.05 -14.69 12.36
CA SER A 487 -0.71 -14.26 11.95
C SER A 487 -0.22 -15.06 10.75
N TYR A 488 0.27 -14.38 9.74
CA TYR A 488 0.99 -14.99 8.63
C TYR A 488 2.51 -15.03 8.87
N ALA A 489 2.95 -14.46 10.00
CA ALA A 489 4.35 -14.31 10.39
C ALA A 489 4.77 -15.25 11.53
N THR A 490 3.93 -16.23 11.92
CA THR A 490 4.20 -17.14 13.03
C THR A 490 4.81 -18.44 12.54
N TRP A 491 5.91 -18.82 13.16
CA TRP A 491 6.71 -20.03 12.88
C TRP A 491 6.88 -20.86 14.13
N LYS A 492 7.02 -22.19 13.99
CA LYS A 492 7.13 -23.12 15.11
C LYS A 492 8.21 -24.16 14.85
N TYR A 493 8.88 -24.57 15.93
CA TYR A 493 9.82 -25.69 15.97
C TYR A 493 9.70 -26.46 17.29
N THR A 494 9.88 -27.77 17.27
CA THR A 494 9.93 -28.63 18.47
C THR A 494 11.38 -28.97 18.80
N LEU A 495 11.85 -28.50 19.96
CA LEU A 495 13.22 -28.74 20.43
C LEU A 495 13.46 -30.22 20.76
N ASN A 496 14.66 -30.66 20.52
CA ASN A 496 15.16 -31.97 21.02
C ASN A 496 15.40 -31.89 22.53
N ASN A 497 15.92 -30.76 23.02
CA ASN A 497 16.17 -30.51 24.43
C ASN A 497 15.50 -29.18 24.86
N SER A 498 14.53 -29.24 25.79
CA SER A 498 13.85 -28.05 26.32
C SER A 498 14.77 -27.08 27.07
N GLU A 499 15.92 -27.56 27.56
CA GLU A 499 16.89 -26.76 28.32
C GLU A 499 18.00 -26.15 27.45
N ALA A 500 18.01 -26.47 26.16
CA ALA A 500 19.05 -25.96 25.26
C ALA A 500 19.01 -24.43 25.11
N ASP A 501 20.16 -23.86 24.89
CA ASP A 501 20.28 -22.49 24.39
C ASP A 501 19.80 -22.43 22.93
N VAL A 502 18.78 -21.61 22.66
CA VAL A 502 18.13 -21.57 21.34
C VAL A 502 18.59 -20.36 20.56
N ARG A 503 19.02 -20.58 19.32
CA ARG A 503 19.30 -19.53 18.35
C ARG A 503 18.49 -19.78 17.08
N ILE A 504 17.76 -18.75 16.63
CA ILE A 504 17.05 -18.75 15.34
C ILE A 504 17.86 -17.91 14.34
N GLU A 505 18.07 -18.45 13.14
CA GLU A 505 18.61 -17.73 11.99
C GLU A 505 17.58 -17.74 10.87
N ALA A 506 17.09 -16.57 10.49
CA ALA A 506 16.19 -16.38 9.36
C ALA A 506 16.93 -15.69 8.21
N ILE A 507 16.74 -16.19 7.00
CA ILE A 507 17.28 -15.60 5.77
C ILE A 507 16.10 -15.29 4.88
N ASP A 508 15.97 -14.01 4.49
CA ASP A 508 14.89 -13.54 3.62
C ASP A 508 15.14 -13.82 2.14
N GLU A 509 14.18 -13.47 1.29
CA GLU A 509 14.27 -13.61 -0.16
C GLU A 509 15.37 -12.75 -0.82
N TYR A 510 15.94 -11.80 -0.09
CA TYR A 510 17.02 -10.91 -0.55
C TYR A 510 18.40 -11.35 -0.05
N GLY A 511 18.47 -12.40 0.78
CA GLY A 511 19.71 -12.93 1.37
C GLY A 511 20.12 -12.24 2.67
N ASN A 512 19.29 -11.36 3.24
CA ASN A 512 19.60 -10.79 4.56
C ASN A 512 19.40 -11.82 5.65
N LYS A 513 20.34 -11.83 6.60
CA LYS A 513 20.34 -12.76 7.73
C LYS A 513 19.95 -12.03 9.01
N TYR A 514 18.93 -12.55 9.68
CA TYR A 514 18.46 -12.07 10.99
C TYR A 514 18.68 -13.16 12.04
N ILE A 515 19.14 -12.76 13.22
CA ILE A 515 19.48 -13.69 14.30
C ILE A 515 18.72 -13.30 15.56
N CYS A 516 18.06 -14.26 16.19
CA CYS A 516 17.46 -14.12 17.50
C CYS A 516 17.99 -15.18 18.45
N THR A 517 18.57 -14.77 19.58
CA THR A 517 19.18 -15.63 20.60
C THR A 517 18.49 -15.51 21.96
N LYS A 518 17.52 -14.61 22.09
CA LYS A 518 16.86 -14.35 23.37
C LYS A 518 15.37 -14.62 23.25
N PHE A 519 14.86 -15.43 24.17
CA PHE A 519 13.43 -15.52 24.37
C PHE A 519 12.88 -14.20 24.89
N THR A 520 11.73 -13.80 24.37
CA THR A 520 10.93 -12.75 24.99
C THR A 520 10.44 -13.30 26.34
N PRO A 521 10.79 -12.64 27.46
CA PRO A 521 10.45 -13.13 28.78
C PRO A 521 8.95 -13.20 29.02
N ASP A 522 8.53 -14.10 29.90
CA ASP A 522 7.19 -14.06 30.48
C ASP A 522 7.03 -12.73 31.22
N TYR A 523 5.94 -12.02 30.95
CA TYR A 523 5.56 -10.77 31.65
C TYR A 523 6.51 -9.58 31.52
N ASP A 524 7.64 -9.71 30.89
CA ASP A 524 8.54 -8.58 30.64
C ASP A 524 8.25 -7.97 29.27
N TYR A 525 7.52 -6.88 29.30
CA TYR A 525 7.20 -6.09 28.11
C TYR A 525 8.09 -4.85 27.94
N SER A 526 9.20 -4.78 28.67
CA SER A 526 10.14 -3.63 28.62
C SER A 526 10.68 -3.37 27.21
N ASP A 527 10.76 -4.42 26.38
CA ASP A 527 11.21 -4.34 24.98
C ASP A 527 10.22 -3.62 24.07
N ILE A 528 8.96 -3.52 24.50
CA ILE A 528 7.85 -2.93 23.73
C ILE A 528 7.12 -1.83 24.50
N SER A 529 7.65 -1.40 25.66
CA SER A 529 7.09 -0.28 26.42
C SER A 529 7.12 1.01 25.59
N MET A 530 6.02 1.78 25.70
CA MET A 530 5.90 3.11 25.10
C MET A 530 6.88 4.08 25.73
#